data_d81545dffce3a46be69bf5b3c32479ef
#
_entry.id   d81545dffce3a46be69bf5b3c32479ef
#
_cell.length_a   1.000
_cell.length_b   1.000
_cell.length_c   1.000
_cell.angle_alpha   90.00
_cell.angle_beta   90.00
_cell.angle_gamma   90.00
#
_symmetry.space_group_name_H-M   'P 1'
#
loop_
_entity.id
_entity.type
_entity.pdbx_description
1 polymer ?
#
loop_
_entity_poly.entity_id
_entity_poly.type
_entity_poly.pdbx_seq_one_letter_code
_entity_poly.pdbx_strand_id
1 'polypeptide(L)'
;QKLFGIGGAGASALLLGVTGGYPLGADAVARLRRSGALTREQAERALAFCNNSGPAFLVGAAGVGVFHSAGYGLLLYGVHVLSAVLVGMLFAPRSGGFEPEPRGQIAAVSLAQALPEAVRSAVCAVLTVSGFVVTFSVVTGIFDASGLLPALVGTLSARLGLELHFVRALCT
;
A
#
# COMPACT_ATOMS: atom_id res chain seq x y z
N GLN A 1 4.64 -17.20 -11.83
CA GLN A 1 5.90 -16.70 -12.46
C GLN A 1 5.65 -16.01 -13.80
N LYS A 2 4.77 -16.55 -14.67
CA LYS A 2 4.54 -16.01 -16.03
C LYS A 2 3.75 -14.67 -16.04
N LEU A 3 2.98 -14.37 -15.00
CA LEU A 3 2.08 -13.19 -14.96
C LEU A 3 2.79 -11.88 -14.58
N PHE A 4 3.74 -11.93 -13.65
CA PHE A 4 4.36 -10.71 -13.09
C PHE A 4 5.86 -10.60 -13.37
N GLY A 5 6.49 -11.61 -13.96
CA GLY A 5 7.94 -11.66 -14.21
C GLY A 5 8.81 -11.68 -12.94
N ILE A 6 8.19 -11.91 -11.79
CA ILE A 6 8.85 -12.10 -10.50
C ILE A 6 8.57 -13.52 -10.02
N GLY A 7 9.55 -14.14 -9.38
CA GLY A 7 9.44 -15.51 -8.90
C GLY A 7 8.52 -15.68 -7.69
N GLY A 8 8.59 -16.85 -7.06
CA GLY A 8 7.77 -17.20 -5.89
C GLY A 8 7.95 -16.23 -4.72
N ALA A 9 9.16 -15.69 -4.54
CA ALA A 9 9.47 -14.69 -3.53
C ALA A 9 8.66 -13.40 -3.72
N GLY A 10 8.52 -12.91 -4.96
CA GLY A 10 7.70 -11.74 -5.25
C GLY A 10 6.20 -11.99 -5.06
N ALA A 11 5.74 -13.22 -5.36
CA ALA A 11 4.35 -13.60 -5.11
C ALA A 11 4.00 -13.59 -3.61
N SER A 12 4.92 -13.99 -2.73
CA SER A 12 4.70 -13.92 -1.28
C SER A 12 4.58 -12.48 -0.78
N ALA A 13 5.36 -11.55 -1.33
CA ALA A 13 5.25 -10.13 -1.00
C ALA A 13 3.89 -9.54 -1.45
N LEU A 14 3.39 -9.92 -2.62
CA LEU A 14 2.04 -9.53 -3.06
C LEU A 14 0.96 -10.04 -2.12
N LEU A 15 1.01 -11.32 -1.75
CA LEU A 15 0.04 -11.91 -0.82
C LEU A 15 0.04 -11.18 0.53
N LEU A 16 1.23 -10.90 1.07
CA LEU A 16 1.37 -10.15 2.32
C LEU A 16 0.83 -8.72 2.18
N GLY A 17 1.08 -8.07 1.04
CA GLY A 17 0.57 -6.72 0.78
C GLY A 17 -0.95 -6.66 0.63
N VAL A 18 -1.53 -7.64 -0.06
CA VAL A 18 -3.00 -7.72 -0.23
C VAL A 18 -3.69 -8.06 1.09
N THR A 19 -3.22 -9.06 1.84
CA THR A 19 -3.87 -9.52 3.07
C THR A 19 -3.60 -8.62 4.27
N GLY A 20 -2.36 -8.22 4.45
CA GLY A 20 -1.93 -7.42 5.60
C GLY A 20 -1.96 -5.91 5.37
N GLY A 21 -1.95 -5.49 4.11
CA GLY A 21 -1.98 -4.09 3.73
C GLY A 21 -0.63 -3.38 3.86
N TYR A 22 -0.69 -2.07 3.67
CA TYR A 22 0.44 -1.16 3.87
C TYR A 22 0.83 -1.13 5.36
N PRO A 23 2.13 -1.18 5.73
CA PRO A 23 3.32 -1.20 4.85
C PRO A 23 3.92 -2.61 4.62
N LEU A 24 3.19 -3.69 4.95
CA LEU A 24 3.73 -5.05 4.99
C LEU A 24 4.24 -5.54 3.64
N GLY A 25 3.59 -5.18 2.53
CA GLY A 25 4.05 -5.54 1.20
C GLY A 25 5.44 -4.96 0.88
N ALA A 26 5.65 -3.69 1.15
CA ALA A 26 6.93 -3.02 0.92
C ALA A 26 8.03 -3.55 1.85
N ASP A 27 7.74 -3.82 3.13
CA ASP A 27 8.70 -4.41 4.07
C ASP A 27 9.11 -5.83 3.63
N ALA A 28 8.15 -6.64 3.16
CA ALA A 28 8.43 -7.96 2.61
C ALA A 28 9.39 -7.88 1.41
N VAL A 29 9.15 -6.98 0.47
CA VAL A 29 10.06 -6.76 -0.68
C VAL A 29 11.44 -6.32 -0.22
N ALA A 30 11.52 -5.39 0.74
CA ALA A 30 12.78 -4.91 1.29
C ALA A 30 13.58 -6.04 1.97
N ARG A 31 12.92 -6.92 2.70
CA ARG A 31 13.54 -8.12 3.32
C ARG A 31 14.03 -9.11 2.26
N LEU A 32 13.20 -9.43 1.27
CA LEU A 32 13.55 -10.33 0.17
C LEU A 32 14.72 -9.77 -0.66
N ARG A 33 14.79 -8.45 -0.85
CA ARG A 33 15.92 -7.80 -1.52
C ARG A 33 17.19 -7.89 -0.68
N ARG A 34 17.10 -7.66 0.64
CA ARG A 34 18.25 -7.76 1.55
C ARG A 34 18.79 -9.18 1.69
N SER A 35 17.91 -10.19 1.65
CA SER A 35 18.32 -11.61 1.68
C SER A 35 18.87 -12.12 0.35
N GLY A 36 18.86 -11.30 -0.72
CA GLY A 36 19.29 -11.70 -2.05
C GLY A 36 18.27 -12.58 -2.79
N ALA A 37 17.05 -12.73 -2.28
CA ALA A 37 15.99 -13.49 -2.93
C ALA A 37 15.33 -12.75 -4.10
N LEU A 38 15.50 -11.42 -4.17
CA LEU A 38 15.08 -10.58 -5.30
C LEU A 38 16.26 -9.75 -5.80
N THR A 39 16.38 -9.60 -7.12
CA THR A 39 17.26 -8.60 -7.72
C THR A 39 16.69 -7.19 -7.46
N ARG A 40 17.49 -6.15 -7.70
CA ARG A 40 17.04 -4.77 -7.57
C ARG A 40 15.84 -4.48 -8.48
N GLU A 41 15.92 -4.92 -9.72
CA GLU A 41 14.85 -4.71 -10.71
C GLU A 41 13.57 -5.47 -10.35
N GLN A 42 13.69 -6.71 -9.84
CA GLN A 42 12.55 -7.48 -9.36
C GLN A 42 11.90 -6.82 -8.14
N ALA A 43 12.69 -6.27 -7.23
CA ALA A 43 12.18 -5.55 -6.07
C ALA A 43 11.46 -4.24 -6.46
N GLU A 44 12.04 -3.44 -7.37
CA GLU A 44 11.42 -2.22 -7.88
C GLU A 44 10.07 -2.52 -8.56
N ARG A 45 10.01 -3.57 -9.39
CA ARG A 45 8.75 -4.04 -9.99
C ARG A 45 7.74 -4.51 -8.95
N ALA A 46 8.17 -5.32 -7.98
CA ALA A 46 7.28 -5.80 -6.93
C ALA A 46 6.67 -4.64 -6.13
N LEU A 47 7.44 -3.60 -5.82
CA LEU A 47 6.95 -2.42 -5.11
C LEU A 47 5.83 -1.68 -5.86
N ALA A 48 5.79 -1.74 -7.18
CA ALA A 48 4.75 -1.09 -7.97
C ALA A 48 3.33 -1.64 -7.70
N PHE A 49 3.21 -2.89 -7.22
CA PHE A 49 1.90 -3.53 -7.05
C PHE A 49 1.70 -4.31 -5.75
N CYS A 50 2.73 -4.46 -4.91
CA CYS A 50 2.58 -5.22 -3.67
C CYS A 50 2.29 -4.35 -2.44
N ASN A 51 2.33 -3.02 -2.55
CA ASN A 51 2.07 -2.12 -1.43
C ASN A 51 0.61 -1.65 -1.46
N ASN A 52 -0.29 -2.51 -0.99
CA ASN A 52 -1.73 -2.36 -1.11
C ASN A 52 -2.38 -1.89 0.20
N SER A 53 -3.60 -1.36 0.09
CA SER A 53 -4.46 -1.16 1.26
C SER A 53 -5.07 -2.50 1.70
N GLY A 54 -4.97 -2.82 2.98
CA GLY A 54 -5.50 -4.08 3.51
C GLY A 54 -7.03 -4.07 3.64
N PRO A 55 -7.64 -5.26 3.79
CA PRO A 55 -9.08 -5.41 3.94
C PRO A 55 -9.62 -4.70 5.19
N ALA A 56 -8.84 -4.65 6.28
CA ALA A 56 -9.22 -3.94 7.49
C ALA A 56 -9.47 -2.45 7.24
N PHE A 57 -8.68 -1.82 6.38
CA PHE A 57 -8.87 -0.43 6.00
C PHE A 57 -10.02 -0.25 5.00
N LEU A 58 -10.00 -0.97 3.88
CA LEU A 58 -10.98 -0.75 2.81
C LEU A 58 -12.38 -1.26 3.18
N VAL A 59 -12.48 -2.39 3.86
CA VAL A 59 -13.80 -2.92 4.29
C VAL A 59 -14.22 -2.32 5.61
N GLY A 60 -13.32 -2.25 6.60
CA GLY A 60 -13.64 -1.75 7.94
C GLY A 60 -13.75 -0.23 7.98
N ALA A 61 -12.65 0.49 7.78
CA ALA A 61 -12.65 1.94 7.96
C ALA A 61 -13.43 2.65 6.83
N ALA A 62 -13.14 2.38 5.56
CA ALA A 62 -13.83 3.03 4.47
C ALA A 62 -15.26 2.49 4.27
N GLY A 63 -15.42 1.17 4.11
CA GLY A 63 -16.72 0.56 3.82
C GLY A 63 -17.72 0.75 4.95
N VAL A 64 -17.41 0.26 6.13
CA VAL A 64 -18.33 0.34 7.28
C VAL A 64 -18.28 1.71 7.94
N GLY A 65 -17.08 2.29 8.15
CA GLY A 65 -16.92 3.56 8.85
C GLY A 65 -17.43 4.77 8.08
N VAL A 66 -17.11 4.87 6.78
CA VAL A 66 -17.48 6.03 5.96
C VAL A 66 -18.75 5.78 5.16
N PHE A 67 -18.83 4.66 4.43
CA PHE A 67 -19.99 4.37 3.57
C PHE A 67 -21.13 3.63 4.29
N HIS A 68 -20.97 3.29 5.56
CA HIS A 68 -21.93 2.51 6.37
C HIS A 68 -22.40 1.21 5.71
N SER A 69 -21.54 0.61 4.87
CA SER A 69 -21.83 -0.58 4.10
C SER A 69 -20.61 -1.45 3.88
N ALA A 70 -20.61 -2.65 4.45
CA ALA A 70 -19.57 -3.64 4.18
C ALA A 70 -19.52 -4.06 2.70
N GLY A 71 -20.67 -4.03 2.00
CA GLY A 71 -20.76 -4.34 0.58
C GLY A 71 -19.93 -3.36 -0.29
N TYR A 72 -20.04 -2.06 -0.05
CA TYR A 72 -19.20 -1.07 -0.72
C TYR A 72 -17.72 -1.24 -0.36
N GLY A 73 -17.41 -1.58 0.89
CA GLY A 73 -16.05 -1.88 1.30
C GLY A 73 -15.44 -3.07 0.57
N LEU A 74 -16.21 -4.15 0.41
CA LEU A 74 -15.79 -5.33 -0.37
C LEU A 74 -15.62 -5.00 -1.86
N LEU A 75 -16.50 -4.20 -2.44
CA LEU A 75 -16.37 -3.73 -3.81
C LEU A 75 -15.08 -2.93 -4.01
N LEU A 76 -14.83 -1.95 -3.12
CA LEU A 76 -13.61 -1.15 -3.15
C LEU A 76 -12.37 -2.03 -3.03
N TYR A 77 -12.38 -2.99 -2.11
CA TYR A 77 -11.27 -3.93 -1.93
C TYR A 77 -11.06 -4.79 -3.19
N GLY A 78 -12.13 -5.32 -3.78
CA GLY A 78 -12.05 -6.10 -5.02
C GLY A 78 -11.47 -5.30 -6.19
N VAL A 79 -11.94 -4.06 -6.40
CA VAL A 79 -11.40 -3.14 -7.42
C VAL A 79 -9.93 -2.83 -7.15
N HIS A 80 -9.57 -2.58 -5.88
CA HIS A 80 -8.19 -2.29 -5.48
C HIS A 80 -7.25 -3.46 -5.78
N VAL A 81 -7.62 -4.69 -5.39
CA VAL A 81 -6.83 -5.90 -5.68
C VAL A 81 -6.73 -6.13 -7.19
N LEU A 82 -7.83 -5.97 -7.93
CA LEU A 82 -7.82 -6.10 -9.38
C LEU A 82 -6.87 -5.08 -10.03
N SER A 83 -6.90 -3.84 -9.57
CA SER A 83 -6.00 -2.78 -10.04
C SER A 83 -4.53 -3.12 -9.76
N ALA A 84 -4.20 -3.63 -8.57
CA ALA A 84 -2.85 -4.07 -8.23
C ALA A 84 -2.37 -5.20 -9.16
N VAL A 85 -3.24 -6.17 -9.46
CA VAL A 85 -2.95 -7.26 -10.39
C VAL A 85 -2.71 -6.73 -11.81
N LEU A 86 -3.56 -5.81 -12.29
CA LEU A 86 -3.40 -5.19 -13.62
C LEU A 86 -2.12 -4.38 -13.73
N VAL A 87 -1.78 -3.59 -12.71
CA VAL A 87 -0.51 -2.87 -12.64
C VAL A 87 0.66 -3.84 -12.67
N GLY A 88 0.61 -4.91 -11.88
CA GLY A 88 1.65 -5.94 -11.88
C GLY A 88 1.87 -6.60 -13.25
N MET A 89 0.79 -6.83 -14.00
CA MET A 89 0.86 -7.34 -15.39
C MET A 89 1.45 -6.28 -16.34
N LEU A 90 1.12 -5.01 -16.16
CA LEU A 90 1.62 -3.91 -17.00
C LEU A 90 3.13 -3.73 -16.85
N PHE A 91 3.66 -3.91 -15.65
CA PHE A 91 5.08 -3.84 -15.34
C PHE A 91 5.82 -5.18 -15.54
N ALA A 92 5.12 -6.23 -15.99
CA ALA A 92 5.76 -7.49 -16.34
C ALA A 92 6.71 -7.29 -17.54
N PRO A 93 7.89 -7.93 -17.54
CA PRO A 93 8.85 -7.78 -18.61
C PRO A 93 8.28 -8.36 -19.92
N ARG A 94 8.23 -7.52 -20.96
CA ARG A 94 7.71 -7.92 -22.30
C ARG A 94 8.69 -8.74 -23.11
N SER A 95 9.98 -8.65 -22.84
CA SER A 95 11.04 -9.35 -23.57
C SER A 95 12.22 -9.54 -22.65
N GLY A 96 12.57 -10.75 -22.37
CA GLY A 96 13.75 -11.07 -21.57
C GLY A 96 13.51 -12.37 -20.81
N GLY A 97 14.46 -13.26 -20.93
CA GLY A 97 14.42 -14.53 -20.23
C GLY A 97 14.18 -14.32 -18.74
N PHE A 98 13.56 -15.28 -18.14
CA PHE A 98 13.47 -15.42 -16.71
C PHE A 98 14.87 -15.21 -16.13
N GLU A 99 15.12 -14.07 -15.46
CA GLU A 99 16.28 -14.01 -14.61
C GLU A 99 16.10 -15.09 -13.54
N PRO A 100 17.05 -16.03 -13.43
CA PRO A 100 16.95 -17.06 -12.40
C PRO A 100 16.79 -16.35 -11.06
N GLU A 101 15.82 -16.77 -10.26
CA GLU A 101 15.75 -16.32 -8.87
C GLU A 101 17.12 -16.58 -8.25
N PRO A 102 17.75 -15.54 -7.70
CA PRO A 102 18.91 -15.81 -6.87
C PRO A 102 18.44 -16.82 -5.82
N ARG A 103 19.12 -17.94 -5.72
CA ARG A 103 18.83 -18.95 -4.72
C ARG A 103 19.17 -18.40 -3.33
N GLY A 104 18.40 -17.40 -2.88
CA GLY A 104 18.38 -16.97 -1.50
C GLY A 104 17.91 -18.17 -0.69
N GLN A 105 18.74 -18.67 0.17
CA GLN A 105 18.34 -19.67 1.15
C GLN A 105 17.24 -19.02 2.00
N ILE A 106 16.02 -19.49 1.83
CA ILE A 106 14.96 -19.23 2.82
C ILE A 106 15.43 -20.05 4.03
N ALA A 107 16.17 -19.40 4.91
CA ALA A 107 16.55 -20.01 6.17
C ALA A 107 15.24 -20.39 6.89
N ALA A 108 15.09 -21.65 7.24
CA ALA A 108 13.97 -22.09 8.06
C ALA A 108 14.13 -21.42 9.43
N VAL A 109 13.44 -20.30 9.63
CA VAL A 109 13.44 -19.58 10.91
C VAL A 109 12.47 -20.32 11.83
N SER A 110 12.91 -20.66 13.03
CA SER A 110 12.02 -21.28 14.02
C SER A 110 10.92 -20.29 14.41
N LEU A 111 9.71 -20.78 14.68
CA LEU A 111 8.59 -19.96 15.10
C LEU A 111 8.93 -19.11 16.33
N ALA A 112 9.72 -19.65 17.24
CA ALA A 112 10.20 -18.96 18.44
C ALA A 112 11.08 -17.72 18.14
N GLN A 113 11.82 -17.74 17.02
CA GLN A 113 12.62 -16.61 16.56
C GLN A 113 11.80 -15.63 15.71
N ALA A 114 10.86 -16.15 14.90
CA ALA A 114 10.04 -15.34 14.01
C ALA A 114 9.01 -14.51 14.76
N LEU A 115 8.43 -15.02 15.84
CA LEU A 115 7.32 -14.37 16.56
C LEU A 115 7.74 -13.03 17.22
N PRO A 116 8.84 -12.94 17.99
CA PRO A 116 9.26 -11.66 18.57
C PRO A 116 9.61 -10.62 17.52
N GLU A 117 10.23 -11.03 16.42
CA GLU A 117 10.60 -10.15 15.33
C GLU A 117 9.34 -9.64 14.57
N ALA A 118 8.35 -10.50 14.37
CA ALA A 118 7.08 -10.13 13.77
C ALA A 118 6.31 -9.12 14.65
N VAL A 119 6.25 -9.35 15.96
CA VAL A 119 5.63 -8.42 16.91
C VAL A 119 6.34 -7.08 16.91
N ARG A 120 7.67 -7.08 17.02
CA ARG A 120 8.46 -5.85 16.96
C ARG A 120 8.24 -5.08 15.65
N SER A 121 8.25 -5.77 14.52
CA SER A 121 8.01 -5.17 13.21
C SER A 121 6.61 -4.56 13.13
N ALA A 122 5.60 -5.26 13.62
CA ALA A 122 4.22 -4.77 13.65
C ALA A 122 4.07 -3.52 14.53
N VAL A 123 4.65 -3.51 15.72
CA VAL A 123 4.64 -2.34 16.63
C VAL A 123 5.33 -1.15 15.97
N CYS A 124 6.52 -1.33 15.40
CA CYS A 124 7.21 -0.25 14.69
C CYS A 124 6.40 0.29 13.51
N ALA A 125 5.75 -0.59 12.74
CA ALA A 125 4.90 -0.18 11.63
C ALA A 125 3.70 0.66 12.12
N VAL A 126 3.00 0.22 13.16
CA VAL A 126 1.88 0.97 13.75
C VAL A 126 2.32 2.32 14.27
N LEU A 127 3.41 2.39 15.03
CA LEU A 127 3.95 3.66 15.55
C LEU A 127 4.34 4.62 14.43
N THR A 128 4.97 4.12 13.37
CA THR A 128 5.37 4.93 12.22
C THR A 128 4.14 5.51 11.51
N VAL A 129 3.14 4.67 11.20
CA VAL A 129 1.90 5.12 10.56
C VAL A 129 1.16 6.11 11.43
N SER A 130 1.02 5.83 12.73
CA SER A 130 0.37 6.74 13.69
C SER A 130 1.10 8.09 13.76
N GLY A 131 2.43 8.08 13.78
CA GLY A 131 3.24 9.30 13.74
C GLY A 131 2.95 10.16 12.50
N PHE A 132 2.89 9.54 11.33
CA PHE A 132 2.52 10.24 10.10
C PHE A 132 1.09 10.78 10.14
N VAL A 133 0.12 9.99 10.59
CA VAL A 133 -1.28 10.42 10.71
C VAL A 133 -1.39 11.64 11.61
N VAL A 134 -0.77 11.61 12.79
CA VAL A 134 -0.75 12.75 13.72
C VAL A 134 -0.09 13.98 13.08
N THR A 135 1.08 13.79 12.47
CA THR A 135 1.81 14.89 11.81
C THR A 135 0.95 15.55 10.71
N PHE A 136 0.37 14.75 9.82
CA PHE A 136 -0.48 15.28 8.75
C PHE A 136 -1.77 15.90 9.30
N SER A 137 -2.37 15.35 10.35
CA SER A 137 -3.55 15.93 11.00
C SER A 137 -3.23 17.31 11.60
N VAL A 138 -2.07 17.46 12.23
CA VAL A 138 -1.63 18.76 12.75
C VAL A 138 -1.38 19.75 11.62
N VAL A 139 -0.68 19.33 10.56
CA VAL A 139 -0.40 20.18 9.40
C VAL A 139 -1.69 20.64 8.73
N THR A 140 -2.62 19.72 8.46
CA THR A 140 -3.92 20.07 7.86
C THR A 140 -4.74 20.96 8.79
N GLY A 141 -4.72 20.72 10.10
CA GLY A 141 -5.38 21.57 11.09
C GLY A 141 -4.83 23.01 11.13
N ILE A 142 -3.51 23.18 11.00
CA ILE A 142 -2.86 24.50 10.90
C ILE A 142 -3.30 25.21 9.61
N PHE A 143 -3.33 24.52 8.48
CA PHE A 143 -3.77 25.09 7.20
C PHE A 143 -5.24 25.48 7.21
N ASP A 144 -6.09 24.69 7.88
CA ASP A 144 -7.51 25.02 8.02
C ASP A 144 -7.69 26.25 8.94
N ALA A 145 -7.05 26.25 10.11
CA ALA A 145 -7.11 27.35 11.06
C ALA A 145 -6.52 28.66 10.52
N SER A 146 -5.53 28.59 9.63
CA SER A 146 -4.95 29.76 8.96
C SER A 146 -5.82 30.34 7.84
N GLY A 147 -6.93 29.67 7.47
CA GLY A 147 -7.77 30.07 6.35
C GLY A 147 -7.17 29.78 4.96
N LEU A 148 -5.98 29.17 4.91
CA LEU A 148 -5.28 28.88 3.66
C LEU A 148 -6.00 27.79 2.85
N LEU A 149 -6.51 26.77 3.50
CA LEU A 149 -7.29 25.69 2.86
C LEU A 149 -8.59 26.24 2.25
N PRO A 150 -9.45 26.97 2.98
CA PRO A 150 -10.64 27.59 2.41
C PRO A 150 -10.34 28.52 1.23
N ALA A 151 -9.25 29.31 1.30
CA ALA A 151 -8.85 30.21 0.23
C ALA A 151 -8.39 29.47 -1.03
N LEU A 152 -7.60 28.40 -0.89
CA LEU A 152 -7.18 27.53 -1.99
C LEU A 152 -8.37 26.81 -2.62
N VAL A 153 -9.25 26.25 -1.79
CA VAL A 153 -10.48 25.56 -2.25
C VAL A 153 -11.38 26.52 -3.00
N GLY A 154 -11.58 27.76 -2.49
CA GLY A 154 -12.36 28.78 -3.13
C GLY A 154 -11.81 29.22 -4.49
N THR A 155 -10.49 29.40 -4.60
CA THR A 155 -9.83 29.77 -5.86
C THR A 155 -9.85 28.63 -6.88
N LEU A 156 -9.69 27.40 -6.44
CA LEU A 156 -9.72 26.22 -7.30
C LEU A 156 -11.13 25.95 -7.84
N SER A 157 -12.15 26.03 -6.98
CA SER A 157 -13.55 25.87 -7.38
C SER A 157 -13.99 26.95 -8.38
N ALA A 158 -13.58 28.22 -8.17
CA ALA A 158 -13.87 29.30 -9.09
C ALA A 158 -13.20 29.13 -10.48
N ARG A 159 -11.99 28.58 -10.51
CA ARG A 159 -11.26 28.34 -11.77
C ARG A 159 -11.71 27.10 -12.53
N LEU A 160 -12.13 26.05 -11.82
CA LEU A 160 -12.50 24.75 -12.41
C LEU A 160 -14.01 24.62 -12.65
N GLY A 161 -14.83 25.59 -12.23
CA GLY A 161 -16.29 25.52 -12.34
C GLY A 161 -16.91 24.37 -11.52
N LEU A 162 -16.20 23.87 -10.50
CA LEU A 162 -16.66 22.77 -9.66
C LEU A 162 -17.51 23.31 -8.51
N GLU A 163 -18.58 22.58 -8.19
CA GLU A 163 -19.41 22.94 -7.04
C GLU A 163 -18.58 22.90 -5.74
N LEU A 164 -18.72 23.93 -4.92
CA LEU A 164 -17.97 24.15 -3.68
C LEU A 164 -18.10 22.96 -2.71
N HIS A 165 -19.24 22.26 -2.73
CA HIS A 165 -19.49 21.06 -1.93
C HIS A 165 -18.62 19.88 -2.33
N PHE A 166 -18.34 19.68 -3.62
CA PHE A 166 -17.50 18.58 -4.11
C PHE A 166 -16.03 18.81 -3.74
N VAL A 167 -15.56 20.04 -3.84
CA VAL A 167 -14.16 20.37 -3.50
C VAL A 167 -13.92 20.31 -1.98
N ARG A 168 -14.90 20.71 -1.15
CA ARG A 168 -14.83 20.54 0.31
C ARG A 168 -14.78 19.08 0.72
N ALA A 169 -15.59 18.22 0.10
CA ALA A 169 -15.59 16.78 0.40
C ALA A 169 -14.28 16.07 0.04
N LEU A 170 -13.48 16.63 -0.87
CA LEU A 170 -12.17 16.11 -1.24
C LEU A 170 -11.03 16.53 -0.26
N CYS A 171 -11.25 17.61 0.52
CA CYS A 171 -10.25 18.16 1.43
C CYS A 171 -10.48 17.81 2.90
N THR A 172 -11.59 17.14 3.23
CA THR A 172 -11.91 16.58 4.56
C THR A 172 -11.71 15.06 4.58
#